data_af24511ed823916ed211134e83fe8f7a
#
_entry.id   af24511ed823916ed211134e83fe8f7a
#
_cell.length_a   1.000
_cell.length_b   1.000
_cell.length_c   1.000
_cell.angle_alpha   90.00
_cell.angle_beta   90.00
_cell.angle_gamma   90.00
#
_symmetry.space_group_name_H-M   'P 1'
#
loop_
_entity.id
_entity.type
_entity.pdbx_description
1 polymer ?
#
loop_
_entity_poly.entity_id
_entity_poly.type
_entity_poly.pdbx_seq_one_letter_code
_entity_poly.pdbx_strand_id
1 'polypeptide(L)'
;MLEFAHEKFNRLDCICNNAAASRGIGPLESYSLEDVQATLDLTFTALWKCLQAEIKYLKNHPNPASIVNISSNSALKGYAFNSIYAASKAAVNNLTQSAAKELARKNIRVNAVSPGTINTPGVKKYFEDEPSAKEALEKSSLLRRIGEADEVGELVAFLLSERSSYITGQIISVDGGSSIN
;
A
#
# COMPACT_ATOMS: atom_id res chain seq x y z
N MET A 1 -4.84 -12.84 -14.37
CA MET A 1 -5.79 -12.13 -13.48
C MET A 1 -6.59 -11.08 -14.24
N LEU A 2 -5.98 -10.10 -14.95
CA LEU A 2 -6.70 -9.06 -15.70
C LEU A 2 -7.59 -9.65 -16.79
N GLU A 3 -7.05 -10.58 -17.60
CA GLU A 3 -7.81 -11.29 -18.65
C GLU A 3 -8.99 -12.06 -18.04
N PHE A 4 -8.76 -12.80 -16.97
CA PHE A 4 -9.82 -13.52 -16.26
C PHE A 4 -10.94 -12.59 -15.77
N ALA A 5 -10.58 -11.45 -15.18
CA ALA A 5 -11.57 -10.47 -14.72
C ALA A 5 -12.36 -9.90 -15.91
N HIS A 6 -11.67 -9.59 -17.01
CA HIS A 6 -12.33 -9.12 -18.23
C HIS A 6 -13.28 -10.17 -18.83
N GLU A 7 -12.84 -11.41 -18.97
CA GLU A 7 -13.67 -12.52 -19.48
C GLU A 7 -14.90 -12.75 -18.62
N LYS A 8 -14.75 -12.63 -17.27
CA LYS A 8 -15.82 -12.93 -16.33
C LYS A 8 -16.85 -11.79 -16.21
N PHE A 9 -16.39 -10.53 -16.23
CA PHE A 9 -17.21 -9.36 -15.92
C PHE A 9 -17.32 -8.36 -17.07
N ASN A 10 -16.68 -8.62 -18.20
CA ASN A 10 -16.60 -7.77 -19.39
C ASN A 10 -16.07 -6.34 -19.12
N ARG A 11 -15.54 -6.10 -17.93
CA ARG A 11 -14.91 -4.83 -17.50
C ARG A 11 -14.05 -5.00 -16.26
N LEU A 12 -13.10 -4.10 -16.09
CA LEU A 12 -12.32 -3.93 -14.88
C LEU A 12 -11.95 -2.45 -14.77
N ASP A 13 -12.53 -1.75 -13.78
CA ASP A 13 -12.35 -0.30 -13.61
C ASP A 13 -11.70 0.05 -12.27
N CYS A 14 -11.72 -0.88 -11.31
CA CYS A 14 -11.21 -0.67 -9.95
C CYS A 14 -10.16 -1.72 -9.63
N ILE A 15 -8.97 -1.28 -9.22
CA ILE A 15 -7.86 -2.17 -8.88
C ILE A 15 -7.26 -1.75 -7.54
N CYS A 16 -7.05 -2.73 -6.66
CA CYS A 16 -6.32 -2.53 -5.40
C CYS A 16 -5.08 -3.42 -5.35
N ASN A 17 -3.91 -2.82 -5.31
CA ASN A 17 -2.63 -3.48 -5.17
C ASN A 17 -2.23 -3.54 -3.69
N ASN A 18 -2.45 -4.68 -3.05
CA ASN A 18 -2.25 -4.86 -1.62
C ASN A 18 -1.04 -5.75 -1.25
N ALA A 19 -0.62 -6.66 -2.14
CA ALA A 19 0.41 -7.64 -1.83
C ALA A 19 1.75 -6.98 -1.48
N ALA A 20 2.30 -7.35 -0.33
CA ALA A 20 3.62 -6.92 0.12
C ALA A 20 4.11 -7.84 1.24
N ALA A 21 5.43 -7.92 1.43
CA ALA A 21 6.03 -8.54 2.60
C ALA A 21 7.37 -7.88 2.93
N SER A 22 7.78 -8.02 4.20
CA SER A 22 9.13 -7.73 4.66
C SER A 22 9.88 -9.03 4.91
N ARG A 23 11.13 -9.08 4.50
CA ARG A 23 12.08 -10.12 4.87
C ARG A 23 13.23 -9.47 5.63
N GLY A 24 13.63 -10.11 6.73
CA GLY A 24 14.60 -9.54 7.63
C GLY A 24 14.04 -8.34 8.42
N ILE A 25 14.16 -8.39 9.73
CA ILE A 25 13.88 -7.27 10.64
C ILE A 25 15.12 -7.16 11.53
N GLY A 26 15.72 -5.99 11.59
CA GLY A 26 16.94 -5.78 12.37
C GLY A 26 17.66 -4.48 12.04
N PRO A 27 18.81 -4.24 12.67
CA PRO A 27 19.66 -3.10 12.36
C PRO A 27 20.05 -3.07 10.88
N LEU A 28 20.23 -1.87 10.31
CA LEU A 28 20.47 -1.68 8.87
C LEU A 28 21.66 -2.51 8.35
N GLU A 29 22.71 -2.62 9.15
CA GLU A 29 23.93 -3.38 8.81
C GLU A 29 23.78 -4.89 8.88
N SER A 30 22.68 -5.41 9.46
CA SER A 30 22.45 -6.85 9.60
C SER A 30 21.67 -7.49 8.46
N TYR A 31 21.14 -6.69 7.53
CA TYR A 31 20.38 -7.24 6.41
C TYR A 31 21.26 -8.05 5.45
N SER A 32 20.84 -9.25 5.14
CA SER A 32 21.43 -10.01 4.02
C SER A 32 20.97 -9.43 2.69
N LEU A 33 21.80 -9.58 1.65
CA LEU A 33 21.40 -9.19 0.29
C LEU A 33 20.16 -9.95 -0.18
N GLU A 34 20.00 -11.19 0.25
CA GLU A 34 18.85 -12.04 -0.06
C GLU A 34 17.55 -11.42 0.53
N ASP A 35 17.56 -11.02 1.81
CA ASP A 35 16.41 -10.39 2.45
C ASP A 35 16.04 -9.05 1.81
N VAL A 36 17.06 -8.26 1.47
CA VAL A 36 16.86 -6.99 0.74
C VAL A 36 16.17 -7.27 -0.60
N GLN A 37 16.71 -8.19 -1.40
CA GLN A 37 16.17 -8.51 -2.72
C GLN A 37 14.75 -9.07 -2.62
N ALA A 38 14.50 -10.02 -1.71
CA ALA A 38 13.18 -10.61 -1.52
C ALA A 38 12.12 -9.55 -1.10
N THR A 39 12.49 -8.61 -0.23
CA THR A 39 11.61 -7.51 0.19
C THR A 39 11.30 -6.57 -0.99
N LEU A 40 12.31 -6.17 -1.76
CA LEU A 40 12.16 -5.32 -2.93
C LEU A 40 11.32 -6.02 -4.01
N ASP A 41 11.57 -7.30 -4.26
CA ASP A 41 10.87 -8.05 -5.31
C ASP A 41 9.38 -8.16 -5.03
N LEU A 42 8.98 -8.46 -3.80
CA LEU A 42 7.57 -8.61 -3.48
C LEU A 42 6.86 -7.27 -3.24
N THR A 43 7.54 -6.30 -2.62
CA THR A 43 6.88 -5.05 -2.21
C THR A 43 6.91 -3.98 -3.30
N PHE A 44 7.97 -3.92 -4.11
CA PHE A 44 8.13 -2.90 -5.15
C PHE A 44 8.09 -3.48 -6.57
N THR A 45 8.96 -4.45 -6.90
CA THR A 45 9.08 -4.97 -8.26
C THR A 45 7.78 -5.64 -8.72
N ALA A 46 7.12 -6.40 -7.84
CA ALA A 46 5.83 -7.04 -8.15
C ALA A 46 4.75 -5.99 -8.40
N LEU A 47 4.66 -4.95 -7.54
CA LEU A 47 3.73 -3.84 -7.74
C LEU A 47 3.97 -3.12 -9.07
N TRP A 48 5.21 -2.80 -9.38
CA TRP A 48 5.57 -2.17 -10.65
C TRP A 48 5.12 -2.99 -11.86
N LYS A 49 5.33 -4.32 -11.82
CA LYS A 49 4.86 -5.24 -12.87
C LYS A 49 3.33 -5.26 -12.99
N CYS A 50 2.62 -5.27 -11.85
CA CYS A 50 1.17 -5.18 -11.82
C CYS A 50 0.70 -3.87 -12.45
N LEU A 51 1.21 -2.73 -11.99
CA LEU A 51 0.88 -1.42 -12.55
C LEU A 51 1.15 -1.33 -14.05
N GLN A 52 2.27 -1.88 -14.53
CA GLN A 52 2.57 -1.90 -15.97
C GLN A 52 1.49 -2.65 -16.77
N ALA A 53 1.04 -3.81 -16.29
CA ALA A 53 0.01 -4.60 -16.94
C ALA A 53 -1.36 -3.91 -16.85
N GLU A 54 -1.72 -3.38 -15.68
CA GLU A 54 -2.95 -2.66 -15.41
C GLU A 54 -3.08 -1.42 -16.28
N ILE A 55 -2.02 -0.62 -16.40
CA ILE A 55 -1.98 0.59 -17.22
C ILE A 55 -2.16 0.24 -18.70
N LYS A 56 -1.49 -0.81 -19.18
CA LYS A 56 -1.67 -1.28 -20.56
C LYS A 56 -3.12 -1.69 -20.85
N TYR A 57 -3.75 -2.38 -19.90
CA TYR A 57 -5.14 -2.79 -19.98
C TYR A 57 -6.07 -1.57 -19.96
N LEU A 58 -5.97 -0.73 -18.93
CA LEU A 58 -6.88 0.40 -18.70
C LEU A 58 -6.81 1.49 -19.76
N LYS A 59 -5.63 1.75 -20.35
CA LYS A 59 -5.49 2.73 -21.45
C LYS A 59 -6.30 2.39 -22.70
N ASN A 60 -6.64 1.13 -22.89
CA ASN A 60 -7.44 0.64 -24.02
C ASN A 60 -8.94 0.55 -23.67
N HIS A 61 -9.34 0.87 -22.45
CA HIS A 61 -10.73 0.87 -22.02
C HIS A 61 -11.32 2.29 -22.02
N PRO A 62 -12.58 2.46 -22.50
CA PRO A 62 -13.21 3.77 -22.62
C PRO A 62 -13.68 4.35 -21.28
N ASN A 63 -13.80 3.51 -20.25
CA ASN A 63 -14.37 3.92 -18.96
C ASN A 63 -13.34 4.58 -18.06
N PRO A 64 -13.76 5.53 -17.20
CA PRO A 64 -12.92 5.98 -16.08
C PRO A 64 -12.50 4.82 -15.19
N ALA A 65 -11.28 4.88 -14.67
CA ALA A 65 -10.76 3.84 -13.79
C ALA A 65 -10.04 4.40 -12.57
N SER A 66 -9.90 3.57 -11.55
CA SER A 66 -9.19 3.93 -10.32
C SER A 66 -8.29 2.81 -9.83
N ILE A 67 -7.05 3.16 -9.51
CA ILE A 67 -6.06 2.26 -8.91
C ILE A 67 -5.74 2.76 -7.51
N VAL A 68 -5.75 1.87 -6.53
CA VAL A 68 -5.28 2.14 -5.16
C VAL A 68 -4.14 1.20 -4.83
N ASN A 69 -3.00 1.77 -4.47
CA ASN A 69 -1.83 1.03 -4.00
C ASN A 69 -1.76 1.08 -2.48
N ILE A 70 -1.57 -0.06 -1.81
CA ILE A 70 -1.38 -0.09 -0.37
C ILE A 70 0.10 0.15 -0.05
N SER A 71 0.35 1.32 0.54
CA SER A 71 1.64 1.74 1.07
C SER A 71 1.80 1.35 2.55
N SER A 72 2.40 2.20 3.35
CA SER A 72 2.55 2.08 4.80
C SER A 72 2.91 3.44 5.41
N ASN A 73 2.54 3.69 6.65
CA ASN A 73 3.01 4.86 7.39
C ASN A 73 4.55 4.86 7.57
N SER A 74 5.19 3.70 7.53
CA SER A 74 6.66 3.57 7.53
C SER A 74 7.31 4.21 6.29
N ALA A 75 6.56 4.43 5.20
CA ALA A 75 7.02 5.11 4.01
C ALA A 75 7.11 6.66 4.16
N LEU A 76 6.56 7.22 5.23
CA LEU A 76 6.43 8.66 5.43
C LEU A 76 7.55 9.23 6.30
N LYS A 77 8.26 8.37 7.03
CA LYS A 77 9.38 8.72 7.89
C LYS A 77 10.38 7.57 7.97
N GLY A 78 11.59 7.81 8.49
CA GLY A 78 12.54 6.73 8.80
C GLY A 78 11.93 5.72 9.78
N TYR A 79 12.15 4.44 9.52
CA TYR A 79 11.62 3.35 10.35
C TYR A 79 12.75 2.40 10.77
N ALA A 80 13.15 2.50 12.03
CA ALA A 80 14.21 1.67 12.56
C ALA A 80 13.84 0.18 12.51
N PHE A 81 14.84 -0.66 12.29
CA PHE A 81 14.75 -2.11 12.26
C PHE A 81 13.88 -2.71 11.12
N ASN A 82 13.23 -1.88 10.29
CA ASN A 82 12.50 -2.31 9.09
C ASN A 82 12.74 -1.38 7.91
N SER A 83 13.98 -0.94 7.75
CA SER A 83 14.40 0.12 6.83
C SER A 83 14.17 -0.24 5.35
N ILE A 84 14.42 -1.48 4.94
CA ILE A 84 14.26 -1.92 3.53
C ILE A 84 12.77 -1.92 3.12
N TYR A 85 11.90 -2.41 4.01
CA TYR A 85 10.47 -2.34 3.77
C TYR A 85 9.97 -0.88 3.69
N ALA A 86 10.41 -0.03 4.62
CA ALA A 86 10.06 1.39 4.62
C ALA A 86 10.50 2.09 3.32
N ALA A 87 11.73 1.83 2.88
CA ALA A 87 12.23 2.34 1.61
C ALA A 87 11.43 1.82 0.40
N SER A 88 11.08 0.53 0.38
CA SER A 88 10.22 -0.05 -0.66
C SER A 88 8.85 0.61 -0.72
N LYS A 89 8.24 0.89 0.43
CA LYS A 89 6.93 1.56 0.51
C LYS A 89 7.02 3.06 0.16
N ALA A 90 8.14 3.72 0.44
CA ALA A 90 8.40 5.07 -0.06
C ALA A 90 8.51 5.10 -1.60
N ALA A 91 9.14 4.09 -2.19
CA ALA A 91 9.18 3.93 -3.64
C ALA A 91 7.78 3.69 -4.23
N VAL A 92 6.89 2.94 -3.55
CA VAL A 92 5.47 2.79 -3.93
C VAL A 92 4.75 4.14 -3.94
N ASN A 93 4.98 5.01 -2.95
CA ASN A 93 4.39 6.35 -2.91
C ASN A 93 4.80 7.18 -4.12
N ASN A 94 6.09 7.21 -4.45
CA ASN A 94 6.59 7.96 -5.59
C ASN A 94 6.07 7.39 -6.92
N LEU A 95 6.05 6.05 -7.07
CA LEU A 95 5.51 5.40 -8.25
C LEU A 95 4.01 5.70 -8.45
N THR A 96 3.24 5.75 -7.36
CA THR A 96 1.82 6.15 -7.37
C THR A 96 1.63 7.55 -7.93
N GLN A 97 2.42 8.51 -7.46
CA GLN A 97 2.37 9.90 -7.92
C GLN A 97 2.79 10.04 -9.39
N SER A 98 3.81 9.29 -9.80
CA SER A 98 4.27 9.26 -11.20
C SER A 98 3.18 8.71 -12.13
N ALA A 99 2.59 7.57 -11.76
CA ALA A 99 1.50 6.97 -12.51
C ALA A 99 0.27 7.91 -12.59
N ALA A 100 -0.07 8.59 -11.50
CA ALA A 100 -1.17 9.56 -11.49
C ALA A 100 -0.94 10.70 -12.50
N LYS A 101 0.28 11.25 -12.57
CA LYS A 101 0.63 12.29 -13.56
C LYS A 101 0.52 11.80 -14.99
N GLU A 102 0.97 10.58 -15.26
CA GLU A 102 0.94 10.00 -16.62
C GLU A 102 -0.48 9.67 -17.09
N LEU A 103 -1.38 9.33 -16.15
CA LEU A 103 -2.69 8.74 -16.45
C LEU A 103 -3.87 9.72 -16.32
N ALA A 104 -3.67 10.88 -15.71
CA ALA A 104 -4.75 11.84 -15.43
C ALA A 104 -5.57 12.20 -16.69
N ARG A 105 -4.92 12.43 -17.84
CA ARG A 105 -5.60 12.75 -19.11
C ARG A 105 -6.34 11.56 -19.73
N LYS A 106 -6.21 10.38 -19.17
CA LYS A 106 -6.90 9.14 -19.56
C LYS A 106 -8.07 8.80 -18.65
N ASN A 107 -8.45 9.71 -17.74
CA ASN A 107 -9.47 9.50 -16.73
C ASN A 107 -9.17 8.28 -15.82
N ILE A 108 -7.89 8.01 -15.58
CA ILE A 108 -7.44 6.97 -14.66
C ILE A 108 -6.84 7.67 -13.45
N ARG A 109 -7.43 7.47 -12.27
CA ARG A 109 -6.93 7.97 -11.00
C ARG A 109 -6.03 6.93 -10.34
N VAL A 110 -4.95 7.38 -9.73
CA VAL A 110 -4.04 6.51 -8.98
C VAL A 110 -3.73 7.15 -7.64
N ASN A 111 -4.05 6.47 -6.55
CA ASN A 111 -3.79 6.94 -5.19
C ASN A 111 -3.11 5.84 -4.35
N ALA A 112 -2.54 6.20 -3.22
CA ALA A 112 -2.06 5.26 -2.23
C ALA A 112 -2.77 5.45 -0.89
N VAL A 113 -3.01 4.34 -0.20
CA VAL A 113 -3.41 4.31 1.20
C VAL A 113 -2.19 3.89 2.02
N SER A 114 -1.93 4.59 3.11
CA SER A 114 -0.79 4.41 4.01
C SER A 114 -1.28 3.96 5.39
N PRO A 115 -1.52 2.66 5.62
CA PRO A 115 -1.97 2.17 6.90
C PRO A 115 -0.89 2.30 7.99
N GLY A 116 -1.33 2.49 9.22
CA GLY A 116 -0.54 2.26 10.42
C GLY A 116 -0.47 0.78 10.78
N THR A 117 -0.35 0.48 12.07
CA THR A 117 -0.48 -0.88 12.56
C THR A 117 -1.93 -1.31 12.53
N ILE A 118 -2.23 -2.36 11.78
CA ILE A 118 -3.59 -2.87 11.54
C ILE A 118 -3.70 -4.29 12.06
N ASN A 119 -4.81 -4.59 12.71
CA ASN A 119 -5.15 -5.87 13.34
C ASN A 119 -5.39 -6.96 12.28
N THR A 120 -4.32 -7.45 11.67
CA THR A 120 -4.31 -8.52 10.66
C THR A 120 -3.84 -9.85 11.27
N PRO A 121 -4.09 -10.99 10.62
CA PRO A 121 -3.56 -12.28 11.09
C PRO A 121 -2.05 -12.28 11.33
N GLY A 122 -1.28 -11.61 10.46
CA GLY A 122 0.18 -11.50 10.61
C GLY A 122 0.59 -10.65 11.83
N VAL A 123 -0.11 -9.55 12.10
CA VAL A 123 0.15 -8.70 13.28
C VAL A 123 -0.30 -9.39 14.57
N LYS A 124 -1.41 -10.14 14.54
CA LYS A 124 -1.84 -10.96 15.70
C LYS A 124 -0.78 -11.98 16.07
N LYS A 125 -0.26 -12.71 15.08
CA LYS A 125 0.83 -13.67 15.31
C LYS A 125 2.09 -12.99 15.87
N TYR A 126 2.45 -11.81 15.34
CA TYR A 126 3.58 -11.05 15.87
C TYR A 126 3.41 -10.68 17.34
N PHE A 127 2.19 -10.37 17.79
CA PHE A 127 1.91 -10.07 19.21
C PHE A 127 1.88 -11.31 20.11
N GLU A 128 1.59 -12.48 19.54
CA GLU A 128 1.75 -13.76 20.26
C GLU A 128 3.23 -14.05 20.55
N ASP A 129 4.10 -13.77 19.55
CA ASP A 129 5.55 -13.97 19.67
C ASP A 129 6.21 -12.86 20.52
N GLU A 130 5.72 -11.61 20.45
CA GLU A 130 6.28 -10.42 21.12
C GLU A 130 5.17 -9.58 21.81
N PRO A 131 4.63 -10.03 22.96
CA PRO A 131 3.50 -9.36 23.62
C PRO A 131 3.75 -7.90 24.00
N SER A 132 5.00 -7.54 24.32
CA SER A 132 5.39 -6.16 24.68
C SER A 132 5.30 -5.19 23.51
N ALA A 133 5.38 -5.68 22.27
CA ALA A 133 5.28 -4.87 21.07
C ALA A 133 3.88 -4.28 20.89
N LYS A 134 2.84 -4.98 21.36
CA LYS A 134 1.45 -4.52 21.23
C LYS A 134 1.26 -3.17 21.91
N GLU A 135 1.61 -3.07 23.18
CA GLU A 135 1.45 -1.84 23.95
C GLU A 135 2.27 -0.67 23.37
N ALA A 136 3.49 -0.96 22.89
CA ALA A 136 4.34 0.04 22.25
C ALA A 136 3.71 0.57 20.96
N LEU A 137 3.13 -0.31 20.14
CA LEU A 137 2.48 0.06 18.88
C LEU A 137 1.15 0.79 19.10
N GLU A 138 0.37 0.42 20.12
CA GLU A 138 -0.82 1.16 20.53
C GLU A 138 -0.44 2.58 21.00
N LYS A 139 0.62 2.72 21.79
CA LYS A 139 1.13 4.02 22.26
C LYS A 139 1.69 4.90 21.14
N SER A 140 2.17 4.31 20.05
CA SER A 140 2.66 5.06 18.89
C SER A 140 1.57 5.76 18.10
N SER A 141 0.32 5.35 18.22
CA SER A 141 -0.84 5.99 17.63
C SER A 141 -1.40 7.06 18.57
N LEU A 142 -1.80 8.22 18.03
CA LEU A 142 -2.50 9.26 18.81
C LEU A 142 -3.85 8.76 19.33
N LEU A 143 -4.52 7.86 18.59
CA LEU A 143 -5.78 7.23 19.02
C LEU A 143 -5.57 6.11 20.05
N ARG A 144 -4.31 5.80 20.40
CA ARG A 144 -3.95 4.81 21.45
C ARG A 144 -4.55 3.42 21.24
N ARG A 145 -4.71 3.03 19.98
CA ARG A 145 -5.17 1.71 19.58
C ARG A 145 -4.58 1.31 18.24
N ILE A 146 -4.65 0.04 17.94
CA ILE A 146 -4.40 -0.53 16.62
C ILE A 146 -5.66 -0.34 15.75
N GLY A 147 -5.48 -0.12 14.46
CA GLY A 147 -6.59 0.00 13.51
C GLY A 147 -7.13 -1.37 13.11
N GLU A 148 -8.36 -1.40 12.63
CA GLU A 148 -8.99 -2.59 12.06
C GLU A 148 -8.90 -2.60 10.52
N ALA A 149 -8.93 -3.79 9.91
CA ALA A 149 -8.80 -3.92 8.46
C ALA A 149 -9.90 -3.17 7.70
N ASP A 150 -11.12 -3.16 8.24
CA ASP A 150 -12.26 -2.47 7.64
C ASP A 150 -12.06 -0.96 7.59
N GLU A 151 -11.35 -0.35 8.55
CA GLU A 151 -11.05 1.10 8.54
C GLU A 151 -10.17 1.48 7.35
N VAL A 152 -9.27 0.57 6.92
CA VAL A 152 -8.47 0.74 5.69
C VAL A 152 -9.34 0.47 4.46
N GLY A 153 -10.15 -0.59 4.51
CA GLY A 153 -11.04 -1.01 3.43
C GLY A 153 -12.03 0.07 3.02
N GLU A 154 -12.61 0.79 3.97
CA GLU A 154 -13.54 1.91 3.71
C GLU A 154 -12.88 3.04 2.91
N LEU A 155 -11.64 3.43 3.26
CA LEU A 155 -10.92 4.43 2.47
C LEU A 155 -10.58 3.91 1.08
N VAL A 156 -10.16 2.65 0.95
CA VAL A 156 -9.89 2.03 -0.36
C VAL A 156 -11.16 2.05 -1.22
N ALA A 157 -12.30 1.62 -0.68
CA ALA A 157 -13.58 1.62 -1.39
C ALA A 157 -13.99 3.04 -1.81
N PHE A 158 -13.82 4.03 -0.94
CA PHE A 158 -14.05 5.43 -1.27
C PHE A 158 -13.17 5.91 -2.43
N LEU A 159 -11.87 5.64 -2.38
CA LEU A 159 -10.91 6.06 -3.41
C LEU A 159 -11.13 5.34 -4.76
N LEU A 160 -11.66 4.14 -4.75
CA LEU A 160 -12.04 3.41 -5.96
C LEU A 160 -13.36 3.91 -6.56
N SER A 161 -14.23 4.52 -5.76
CA SER A 161 -15.55 4.99 -6.20
C SER A 161 -15.50 6.35 -6.93
N GLU A 162 -16.60 6.70 -7.61
CA GLU A 162 -16.79 8.00 -8.26
C GLU A 162 -16.86 9.17 -7.27
N ARG A 163 -17.13 8.90 -5.99
CA ARG A 163 -17.16 9.92 -4.91
C ARG A 163 -15.82 10.61 -4.71
N SER A 164 -14.73 10.00 -5.16
CA SER A 164 -13.37 10.53 -5.14
C SER A 164 -12.88 10.98 -6.53
N SER A 165 -13.79 11.38 -7.42
CA SER A 165 -13.49 11.71 -8.82
C SER A 165 -12.44 12.81 -9.02
N TYR A 166 -12.23 13.68 -8.03
CA TYR A 166 -11.22 14.74 -8.07
C TYR A 166 -9.98 14.48 -7.20
N ILE A 167 -9.79 13.20 -6.78
CA ILE A 167 -8.66 12.76 -5.95
C ILE A 167 -7.76 11.85 -6.77
N THR A 168 -6.54 12.31 -7.09
CA THR A 168 -5.50 11.50 -7.74
C THR A 168 -4.11 11.93 -7.29
N GLY A 169 -3.15 11.02 -7.27
CA GLY A 169 -1.77 11.25 -6.83
C GLY A 169 -1.60 11.42 -5.32
N GLN A 170 -2.64 11.12 -4.53
CA GLN A 170 -2.60 11.30 -3.08
C GLN A 170 -2.08 10.05 -2.37
N ILE A 171 -1.36 10.30 -1.27
CA ILE A 171 -0.95 9.29 -0.28
C ILE A 171 -1.70 9.61 1.00
N ILE A 172 -2.72 8.82 1.34
CA ILE A 172 -3.62 9.11 2.45
C ILE A 172 -3.38 8.12 3.58
N SER A 173 -3.07 8.64 4.76
CA SER A 173 -2.81 7.83 5.94
C SER A 173 -4.11 7.37 6.61
N VAL A 174 -4.13 6.09 7.04
CA VAL A 174 -5.12 5.50 7.94
C VAL A 174 -4.31 4.84 9.07
N ASP A 175 -3.85 5.63 10.01
CA ASP A 175 -2.80 5.21 10.94
C ASP A 175 -3.02 5.70 12.39
N GLY A 176 -4.20 6.22 12.69
CA GLY A 176 -4.53 6.77 14.00
C GLY A 176 -3.61 7.91 14.44
N GLY A 177 -2.99 8.61 13.48
CA GLY A 177 -2.07 9.72 13.74
C GLY A 177 -0.64 9.29 14.07
N SER A 178 -0.27 8.02 13.86
CA SER A 178 1.07 7.52 14.21
C SER A 178 2.20 8.10 13.35
N SER A 179 1.90 8.62 12.16
CA SER A 179 2.89 9.27 11.29
C SER A 179 3.28 10.70 11.73
N ILE A 180 2.45 11.33 12.54
CA ILE A 180 2.64 12.70 13.04
C ILE A 180 2.88 12.76 14.57
N ASN A 181 2.99 11.61 15.21
CA ASN A 181 3.28 11.48 16.65
C ASN A 181 4.79 11.44 16.93
#